data_f6abeaebda47db65a648b6370efbb39e
#
_entry.id   f6abeaebda47db65a648b6370efbb39e
#
_cell.length_a   1.000
_cell.length_b   1.000
_cell.length_c   1.000
_cell.angle_alpha   90.00
_cell.angle_beta   90.00
_cell.angle_gamma   90.00
#
_symmetry.space_group_name_H-M   'P 1'
#
loop_
_entity.id
_entity.type
_entity.pdbx_description
1 polymer ?
#
loop_
_entity_poly.entity_id
_entity_poly.type
_entity_poly.pdbx_seq_one_letter_code
_entity_poly.pdbx_strand_id
1 'polypeptide(L)'
;MLLLSVIGAASALLAPVLLSLSSRSDGGISTGALLIVLAVMLFAMIPGVAVVLLRERFALRFNCENTTNCLRSLLRCNYDYLTEKGCANLVERCSMAVGDLYAYMTDGAIKIIRAVIIISAVLLLFLILNPVLAVVMAAVLPLNYFGYRLLNRKLAERSVTLQTECAAGFQTILSYIGQTDYLKQCATHEEMLTQMQPAIRRIYKSTADINVFAGSASLVLSSLNDICRTLVMILLVRNYLNGTASVAAMIVVTILFPVYFQQVSVLTNTHLDKQKLKASESFLREIEEEKETEGTEVLERVTQMSFDLDTLRIGDSVLAENIRDSFVPGDIVHIAGKSGAGKSTLAKLLAGFRGTEGISLNSTEIGALRKDSLRSRVTYLSQQVPVVTGTLMDNLFLNRRRESETEQFFRNEPLLQPLYRTHSPDGEITEGGANLSGGEKQRIAIARILPEPADVLILDEVTSNIDAESTADILNRVTDVFQNSIIFIITHDPLAASYATKTLTLDQSNGA
;
A
#
# COMPACT_ATOMS: atom_id res chain seq x y z
N MET A 1 10.01 16.93 19.73
CA MET A 1 10.52 17.30 18.39
C MET A 1 10.37 18.80 18.10
N LEU A 2 9.17 19.37 18.17
CA LEU A 2 8.92 20.80 17.87
C LEU A 2 9.80 21.72 18.71
N LEU A 3 9.86 21.52 20.02
CA LEU A 3 10.67 22.33 20.94
C LEU A 3 12.16 22.27 20.60
N LEU A 4 12.71 21.10 20.32
CA LEU A 4 14.10 20.92 19.89
C LEU A 4 14.39 21.56 18.53
N SER A 5 13.42 21.47 17.59
CA SER A 5 13.53 22.11 16.27
C SER A 5 13.52 23.64 16.38
N VAL A 6 12.72 24.19 17.28
CA VAL A 6 12.69 25.64 17.57
C VAL A 6 13.98 26.10 18.25
N ILE A 7 14.49 25.33 19.23
CA ILE A 7 15.79 25.61 19.88
C ILE A 7 16.93 25.59 18.87
N GLY A 8 16.98 24.58 17.98
CA GLY A 8 17.97 24.51 16.91
C GLY A 8 17.90 25.71 15.94
N ALA A 9 16.69 26.15 15.59
CA ALA A 9 16.49 27.32 14.75
C ALA A 9 16.89 28.63 15.46
N ALA A 10 16.52 28.77 16.73
CA ALA A 10 16.88 29.94 17.53
C ALA A 10 18.41 30.05 17.73
N SER A 11 19.09 28.93 17.99
CA SER A 11 20.57 28.94 18.12
C SER A 11 21.27 29.26 16.80
N ALA A 12 20.72 28.84 15.66
CA ALA A 12 21.25 29.24 14.34
C ALA A 12 21.11 30.75 14.07
N LEU A 13 20.05 31.39 14.60
CA LEU A 13 19.87 32.86 14.48
C LEU A 13 20.72 33.66 15.46
N LEU A 14 21.17 33.05 16.57
CA LEU A 14 22.06 33.74 17.54
C LEU A 14 23.43 34.04 16.98
N ALA A 15 24.00 33.20 16.12
CA ALA A 15 25.33 33.37 15.58
C ALA A 15 25.52 34.71 14.80
N PRO A 16 24.60 35.09 13.85
CA PRO A 16 24.69 36.40 13.17
C PRO A 16 24.51 37.59 14.13
N VAL A 17 23.65 37.44 15.14
CA VAL A 17 23.39 38.48 16.14
C VAL A 17 24.64 38.69 17.00
N LEU A 18 25.28 37.66 17.49
CA LEU A 18 26.52 37.71 18.25
C LEU A 18 27.66 38.33 17.43
N LEU A 19 27.78 37.99 16.15
CA LEU A 19 28.73 38.63 15.24
C LEU A 19 28.46 40.12 15.10
N SER A 20 27.19 40.55 14.99
CA SER A 20 26.84 41.96 14.87
C SER A 20 27.14 42.77 16.14
N LEU A 21 26.94 42.15 17.31
CA LEU A 21 27.23 42.77 18.59
C LEU A 21 28.73 42.90 18.84
N SER A 22 29.53 41.89 18.47
CA SER A 22 30.99 41.93 18.60
C SER A 22 31.67 42.92 17.66
N SER A 23 31.07 43.23 16.50
CA SER A 23 31.59 44.20 15.55
C SER A 23 31.34 45.67 15.96
N ARG A 24 30.53 45.92 16.99
CA ARG A 24 30.27 47.28 17.55
C ARG A 24 31.33 47.74 18.54
N SER A 25 32.21 46.87 19.01
CA SER A 25 33.32 47.28 19.88
C SER A 25 34.48 47.81 19.02
N ASP A 26 35.02 48.95 19.37
CA ASP A 26 36.02 49.75 18.61
C ASP A 26 37.40 49.07 18.35
N GLY A 27 37.53 47.78 18.56
CA GLY A 27 38.76 47.00 18.44
C GLY A 27 38.80 45.90 17.40
N GLY A 28 37.78 45.78 16.52
CA GLY A 28 37.69 44.65 15.59
C GLY A 28 37.15 43.37 16.23
N ILE A 29 36.88 42.32 15.40
CA ILE A 29 36.34 41.04 15.87
C ILE A 29 37.46 40.33 16.68
N SER A 30 37.26 40.15 17.98
CA SER A 30 38.23 39.43 18.82
C SER A 30 38.20 37.92 18.50
N THR A 31 39.36 37.26 18.61
CA THR A 31 39.46 35.79 18.46
C THR A 31 38.54 35.04 19.43
N GLY A 32 38.31 35.61 20.63
CA GLY A 32 37.38 35.08 21.63
C GLY A 32 35.92 35.10 21.14
N ALA A 33 35.51 36.19 20.45
CA ALA A 33 34.15 36.27 19.88
C ALA A 33 33.93 35.23 18.75
N LEU A 34 34.92 34.98 17.91
CA LEU A 34 34.88 33.95 16.87
C LEU A 34 34.76 32.55 17.47
N LEU A 35 35.49 32.25 18.56
CA LEU A 35 35.41 30.98 19.26
C LEU A 35 34.04 30.76 19.91
N ILE A 36 33.43 31.80 20.49
CA ILE A 36 32.07 31.75 21.05
C ILE A 36 31.05 31.47 19.95
N VAL A 37 31.12 32.13 18.80
CA VAL A 37 30.24 31.89 17.66
C VAL A 37 30.39 30.46 17.16
N LEU A 38 31.59 29.93 17.03
CA LEU A 38 31.87 28.56 16.63
C LEU A 38 31.28 27.55 17.65
N ALA A 39 31.46 27.80 18.95
CA ALA A 39 30.92 26.97 20.01
C ALA A 39 29.38 26.96 19.99
N VAL A 40 28.71 28.10 19.77
CA VAL A 40 27.25 28.20 19.63
C VAL A 40 26.77 27.43 18.40
N MET A 41 27.47 27.53 17.27
CA MET A 41 27.14 26.76 16.06
C MET A 41 27.27 25.25 16.27
N LEU A 42 28.34 24.79 16.92
CA LEU A 42 28.53 23.37 17.26
C LEU A 42 27.45 22.88 18.23
N PHE A 43 27.14 23.69 19.25
CA PHE A 43 26.08 23.37 20.20
C PHE A 43 24.68 23.28 19.53
N ALA A 44 24.43 24.11 18.51
CA ALA A 44 23.21 24.13 17.72
C ALA A 44 23.00 22.81 16.91
N MET A 45 24.06 22.05 16.65
CA MET A 45 23.93 20.72 15.98
C MET A 45 23.31 19.66 16.87
N ILE A 46 23.50 19.73 18.20
CA ILE A 46 23.03 18.69 19.15
C ILE A 46 21.51 18.52 19.10
N PRO A 47 20.67 19.58 19.21
CA PRO A 47 19.22 19.45 19.04
C PRO A 47 18.82 18.86 17.69
N GLY A 48 19.56 19.21 16.62
CA GLY A 48 19.32 18.67 15.28
C GLY A 48 19.46 17.14 15.23
N VAL A 49 20.57 16.62 15.75
CA VAL A 49 20.81 15.17 15.83
C VAL A 49 19.77 14.49 16.72
N ALA A 50 19.45 15.08 17.88
CA ALA A 50 18.44 14.56 18.78
C ALA A 50 17.05 14.46 18.10
N VAL A 51 16.66 15.46 17.32
CA VAL A 51 15.43 15.45 16.53
C VAL A 51 15.42 14.29 15.53
N VAL A 52 16.51 14.07 14.80
CA VAL A 52 16.63 12.97 13.84
C VAL A 52 16.47 11.62 14.53
N LEU A 53 17.20 11.38 15.63
CA LEU A 53 17.12 10.11 16.38
C LEU A 53 15.71 9.84 16.93
N LEU A 54 15.06 10.85 17.50
CA LEU A 54 13.70 10.74 18.01
C LEU A 54 12.69 10.51 16.88
N ARG A 55 12.89 11.16 15.74
CA ARG A 55 12.05 11.01 14.55
C ARG A 55 12.10 9.58 14.02
N GLU A 56 13.29 9.02 13.85
CA GLU A 56 13.43 7.65 13.30
C GLU A 56 12.90 6.57 14.25
N ARG A 57 13.08 6.74 15.57
CA ARG A 57 12.44 5.85 16.55
C ARG A 57 10.91 5.92 16.51
N PHE A 58 10.36 7.11 16.38
CA PHE A 58 8.92 7.29 16.20
C PHE A 58 8.44 6.72 14.87
N ALA A 59 9.20 6.93 13.77
CA ALA A 59 8.92 6.41 12.44
C ALA A 59 8.73 4.90 12.46
N LEU A 60 9.69 4.18 13.04
CA LEU A 60 9.64 2.71 13.12
C LEU A 60 8.34 2.23 13.78
N ARG A 61 8.03 2.77 14.95
CA ARG A 61 6.83 2.36 15.70
C ARG A 61 5.55 2.75 14.97
N PHE A 62 5.46 4.00 14.52
CA PHE A 62 4.29 4.54 13.84
C PHE A 62 4.00 3.78 12.54
N ASN A 63 5.02 3.61 11.69
CA ASN A 63 4.83 2.95 10.39
C ASN A 63 4.48 1.46 10.56
N CYS A 64 5.15 0.73 11.44
CA CYS A 64 4.81 -0.68 11.70
C CYS A 64 3.38 -0.84 12.20
N GLU A 65 2.95 -0.04 13.18
CA GLU A 65 1.61 -0.13 13.76
C GLU A 65 0.52 0.24 12.76
N ASN A 66 0.67 1.38 12.06
CA ASN A 66 -0.34 1.84 11.12
C ASN A 66 -0.38 1.01 9.83
N THR A 67 0.77 0.52 9.33
CA THR A 67 0.75 -0.42 8.20
C THR A 67 0.05 -1.72 8.58
N THR A 68 0.32 -2.26 9.77
CA THR A 68 -0.38 -3.46 10.26
C THR A 68 -1.89 -3.22 10.38
N ASN A 69 -2.31 -2.05 10.87
CA ASN A 69 -3.74 -1.70 10.96
C ASN A 69 -4.39 -1.53 9.58
N CYS A 70 -3.69 -0.88 8.63
CA CYS A 70 -4.16 -0.75 7.25
C CYS A 70 -4.32 -2.12 6.58
N LEU A 71 -3.34 -3.01 6.72
CA LEU A 71 -3.42 -4.38 6.21
C LEU A 71 -4.55 -5.18 6.87
N ARG A 72 -4.79 -4.99 8.18
CA ARG A 72 -5.92 -5.62 8.88
C ARG A 72 -7.27 -5.15 8.32
N SER A 73 -7.41 -3.85 8.01
CA SER A 73 -8.60 -3.33 7.34
C SER A 73 -8.73 -3.88 5.92
N LEU A 74 -7.64 -3.94 5.17
CA LEU A 74 -7.60 -4.50 3.82
C LEU A 74 -8.06 -5.97 3.78
N LEU A 75 -7.62 -6.80 4.74
CA LEU A 75 -8.03 -8.21 4.85
C LEU A 75 -9.54 -8.40 5.14
N ARG A 76 -10.25 -7.32 5.48
CA ARG A 76 -11.70 -7.31 5.70
C ARG A 76 -12.50 -6.70 4.56
N CYS A 77 -11.83 -6.30 3.48
CA CYS A 77 -12.50 -5.75 2.30
C CYS A 77 -13.20 -6.84 1.49
N ASN A 78 -14.21 -6.42 0.73
CA ASN A 78 -14.96 -7.26 -0.19
C ASN A 78 -14.04 -7.98 -1.18
N TYR A 79 -14.40 -9.23 -1.49
CA TYR A 79 -13.65 -10.06 -2.43
C TYR A 79 -13.50 -9.42 -3.80
N ASP A 80 -14.53 -8.77 -4.31
CA ASP A 80 -14.52 -8.14 -5.64
C ASP A 80 -13.58 -6.93 -5.66
N TYR A 81 -13.58 -6.10 -4.62
CA TYR A 81 -12.65 -4.99 -4.47
C TYR A 81 -11.18 -5.46 -4.49
N LEU A 82 -10.86 -6.52 -3.72
CA LEU A 82 -9.51 -7.08 -3.68
C LEU A 82 -9.06 -7.64 -5.03
N THR A 83 -9.99 -8.28 -5.75
CA THR A 83 -9.70 -8.92 -7.04
C THR A 83 -9.56 -7.88 -8.16
N GLU A 84 -10.42 -6.87 -8.19
CA GLU A 84 -10.41 -5.82 -9.21
C GLU A 84 -9.19 -4.91 -9.09
N LYS A 85 -8.89 -4.46 -7.87
CA LYS A 85 -7.77 -3.53 -7.63
C LYS A 85 -6.41 -4.24 -7.60
N GLY A 86 -6.39 -5.53 -7.30
CA GLY A 86 -5.19 -6.34 -7.14
C GLY A 86 -4.46 -6.13 -5.81
N CYS A 87 -4.20 -7.22 -5.09
CA CYS A 87 -3.63 -7.17 -3.74
C CYS A 87 -2.27 -6.45 -3.68
N ALA A 88 -1.39 -6.64 -4.66
CA ALA A 88 -0.08 -5.99 -4.70
C ALA A 88 -0.19 -4.46 -4.75
N ASN A 89 -1.06 -3.92 -5.63
CA ASN A 89 -1.32 -2.49 -5.73
C ASN A 89 -1.92 -1.93 -4.42
N LEU A 90 -2.85 -2.65 -3.80
CA LEU A 90 -3.47 -2.21 -2.54
C LEU A 90 -2.47 -2.17 -1.39
N VAL A 91 -1.57 -3.17 -1.28
CA VAL A 91 -0.50 -3.19 -0.27
C VAL A 91 0.48 -2.04 -0.47
N GLU A 92 0.87 -1.76 -1.71
CA GLU A 92 1.72 -0.61 -2.05
C GLU A 92 1.05 0.72 -1.65
N ARG A 93 -0.23 0.91 -2.02
CA ARG A 93 -1.01 2.10 -1.64
C ARG A 93 -1.17 2.24 -0.14
N CYS A 94 -1.37 1.15 0.62
CA CYS A 94 -1.36 1.17 2.09
C CYS A 94 -0.03 1.71 2.63
N SER A 95 1.10 1.19 2.13
CA SER A 95 2.43 1.63 2.55
C SER A 95 2.67 3.11 2.24
N MET A 96 2.28 3.56 1.04
CA MET A 96 2.37 4.97 0.64
C MET A 96 1.50 5.87 1.51
N ALA A 97 0.24 5.47 1.78
CA ALA A 97 -0.68 6.26 2.60
C ALA A 97 -0.17 6.44 4.04
N VAL A 98 0.36 5.39 4.65
CA VAL A 98 0.98 5.46 5.98
C VAL A 98 2.23 6.35 5.96
N GLY A 99 3.06 6.25 4.90
CA GLY A 99 4.23 7.10 4.70
C GLY A 99 3.88 8.59 4.58
N ASP A 100 2.84 8.93 3.80
CA ASP A 100 2.37 10.30 3.63
C ASP A 100 1.79 10.88 4.94
N LEU A 101 1.05 10.07 5.70
CA LEU A 101 0.54 10.44 7.01
C LEU A 101 1.68 10.74 7.98
N TYR A 102 2.69 9.86 8.03
CA TYR A 102 3.88 10.04 8.82
C TYR A 102 4.63 11.32 8.45
N ALA A 103 4.89 11.52 7.14
CA ALA A 103 5.59 12.69 6.63
C ALA A 103 4.88 13.99 6.98
N TYR A 104 3.55 14.02 6.86
CA TYR A 104 2.77 15.20 7.24
C TYR A 104 2.83 15.48 8.74
N MET A 105 2.71 14.45 9.60
CA MET A 105 2.75 14.63 11.05
C MET A 105 4.12 15.08 11.56
N THR A 106 5.20 14.51 11.03
CA THR A 106 6.56 14.77 11.53
C THR A 106 7.22 15.98 10.88
N ASP A 107 6.98 16.18 9.60
CA ASP A 107 7.63 17.22 8.82
C ASP A 107 6.69 18.38 8.48
N GLY A 108 5.46 18.10 8.03
CA GLY A 108 4.56 19.14 7.53
C GLY A 108 4.21 20.19 8.57
N ALA A 109 3.57 19.78 9.68
CA ALA A 109 3.13 20.71 10.73
C ALA A 109 4.30 21.38 11.45
N ILE A 110 5.36 20.62 11.75
CA ILE A 110 6.56 21.16 12.43
C ILE A 110 7.29 22.17 11.56
N LYS A 111 7.44 21.87 10.25
CA LYS A 111 8.08 22.79 9.28
C LYS A 111 7.30 24.09 9.14
N ILE A 112 5.96 24.06 9.10
CA ILE A 112 5.13 25.25 9.03
C ILE A 112 5.37 26.15 10.25
N ILE A 113 5.21 25.60 11.45
CA ILE A 113 5.38 26.35 12.69
C ILE A 113 6.77 26.96 12.78
N ARG A 114 7.80 26.16 12.48
CA ARG A 114 9.19 26.64 12.44
C ARG A 114 9.39 27.75 11.41
N ALA A 115 8.85 27.61 10.21
CA ALA A 115 8.97 28.60 9.16
C ALA A 115 8.31 29.93 9.54
N VAL A 116 7.11 29.88 10.13
CA VAL A 116 6.40 31.07 10.62
C VAL A 116 7.20 31.78 11.70
N ILE A 117 7.76 31.04 12.68
CA ILE A 117 8.59 31.62 13.77
C ILE A 117 9.82 32.29 13.17
N ILE A 118 10.56 31.63 12.27
CA ILE A 118 11.78 32.15 11.68
C ILE A 118 11.49 33.40 10.81
N ILE A 119 10.45 33.34 9.96
CA ILE A 119 10.05 34.49 9.13
C ILE A 119 9.72 35.70 10.02
N SER A 120 8.91 35.48 11.08
CA SER A 120 8.52 36.53 12.01
C SER A 120 9.74 37.15 12.74
N ALA A 121 10.65 36.28 13.20
CA ALA A 121 11.88 36.73 13.88
C ALA A 121 12.79 37.52 12.95
N VAL A 122 12.95 37.07 11.68
CA VAL A 122 13.79 37.79 10.69
C VAL A 122 13.15 39.12 10.31
N LEU A 123 11.82 39.18 10.11
CA LEU A 123 11.13 40.44 9.83
C LEU A 123 11.22 41.42 10.99
N LEU A 124 11.08 40.94 12.23
CA LEU A 124 11.26 41.77 13.42
C LEU A 124 12.68 42.35 13.51
N LEU A 125 13.70 41.52 13.24
CA LEU A 125 15.08 41.97 13.24
C LEU A 125 15.35 43.00 12.12
N PHE A 126 14.78 42.81 10.93
CA PHE A 126 14.85 43.77 9.83
C PHE A 126 14.14 45.07 10.20
N LEU A 127 13.01 45.02 10.91
CA LEU A 127 12.30 46.23 11.39
C LEU A 127 13.18 47.06 12.36
N ILE A 128 13.91 46.40 13.25
CA ILE A 128 14.86 47.05 14.18
C ILE A 128 16.07 47.66 13.46
N LEU A 129 16.59 46.96 12.43
CA LEU A 129 17.76 47.44 11.68
C LEU A 129 17.41 48.56 10.70
N ASN A 130 16.32 48.40 9.96
CA ASN A 130 15.83 49.40 9.00
C ASN A 130 14.36 49.13 8.63
N PRO A 131 13.41 50.02 8.98
CA PRO A 131 11.99 49.81 8.70
C PRO A 131 11.66 49.68 7.20
N VAL A 132 12.38 50.39 6.34
CA VAL A 132 12.18 50.30 4.87
C VAL A 132 12.50 48.90 4.38
N LEU A 133 13.57 48.30 4.89
CA LEU A 133 13.98 46.94 4.57
C LEU A 133 12.88 45.91 5.00
N ALA A 134 12.34 46.07 6.21
CA ALA A 134 11.27 45.21 6.69
C ALA A 134 10.00 45.27 5.81
N VAL A 135 9.61 46.47 5.37
CA VAL A 135 8.48 46.68 4.46
C VAL A 135 8.71 46.01 3.10
N VAL A 136 9.90 46.16 2.53
CA VAL A 136 10.27 45.52 1.25
C VAL A 136 10.19 44.00 1.37
N MET A 137 10.77 43.42 2.44
CA MET A 137 10.76 42.00 2.67
C MET A 137 9.35 41.46 2.93
N ALA A 138 8.51 42.19 3.68
CA ALA A 138 7.13 41.87 3.89
C ALA A 138 6.30 41.92 2.58
N ALA A 139 6.58 42.86 1.68
CA ALA A 139 5.90 42.94 0.38
C ALA A 139 6.33 41.82 -0.60
N VAL A 140 7.56 41.35 -0.50
CA VAL A 140 8.07 40.24 -1.34
C VAL A 140 7.48 38.87 -0.90
N LEU A 141 7.05 38.73 0.36
CA LEU A 141 6.47 37.48 0.89
C LEU A 141 5.21 37.02 0.12
N PRO A 142 4.16 37.84 -0.04
CA PRO A 142 2.99 37.43 -0.81
C PRO A 142 3.32 37.16 -2.29
N LEU A 143 4.21 37.92 -2.89
CA LEU A 143 4.62 37.70 -4.28
C LEU A 143 5.24 36.30 -4.46
N ASN A 144 6.15 35.91 -3.60
CA ASN A 144 6.74 34.58 -3.60
C ASN A 144 5.70 33.50 -3.29
N TYR A 145 4.86 33.71 -2.28
CA TYR A 145 3.82 32.74 -1.90
C TYR A 145 2.86 32.46 -3.06
N PHE A 146 2.38 33.47 -3.76
CA PHE A 146 1.49 33.29 -4.92
C PHE A 146 2.24 32.67 -6.11
N GLY A 147 3.49 33.05 -6.35
CA GLY A 147 4.34 32.45 -7.38
C GLY A 147 4.53 30.95 -7.17
N TYR A 148 4.96 30.55 -5.97
CA TYR A 148 5.09 29.13 -5.62
C TYR A 148 3.77 28.39 -5.63
N ARG A 149 2.67 29.00 -5.17
CA ARG A 149 1.34 28.39 -5.20
C ARG A 149 0.86 28.08 -6.61
N LEU A 150 1.08 29.01 -7.55
CA LEU A 150 0.74 28.80 -8.96
C LEU A 150 1.60 27.71 -9.59
N LEU A 151 2.90 27.70 -9.30
CA LEU A 151 3.84 26.67 -9.74
C LEU A 151 3.42 25.30 -9.22
N ASN A 152 3.18 25.17 -7.91
CA ASN A 152 2.84 23.93 -7.27
C ASN A 152 1.53 23.35 -7.77
N ARG A 153 0.52 24.20 -8.07
CA ARG A 153 -0.73 23.74 -8.65
C ARG A 153 -0.52 23.09 -10.03
N LYS A 154 0.20 23.76 -10.92
CA LYS A 154 0.50 23.22 -12.25
C LYS A 154 1.41 22.00 -12.20
N LEU A 155 2.34 21.95 -11.24
CA LEU A 155 3.22 20.82 -11.03
C LEU A 155 2.43 19.60 -10.55
N ALA A 156 1.46 19.79 -9.65
CA ALA A 156 0.58 18.73 -9.18
C ALA A 156 -0.26 18.12 -10.31
N GLU A 157 -0.87 18.97 -11.17
CA GLU A 157 -1.63 18.51 -12.34
C GLU A 157 -0.76 17.66 -13.27
N ARG A 158 0.47 18.11 -13.58
CA ARG A 158 1.42 17.36 -14.42
C ARG A 158 1.94 16.08 -13.74
N SER A 159 2.09 16.09 -12.42
CA SER A 159 2.52 14.91 -11.66
C SER A 159 1.48 13.78 -11.72
N VAL A 160 0.19 14.10 -11.69
CA VAL A 160 -0.89 13.11 -11.89
C VAL A 160 -0.80 12.51 -13.30
N THR A 161 -0.61 13.34 -14.32
CA THR A 161 -0.43 12.86 -15.70
C THR A 161 0.78 11.93 -15.81
N LEU A 162 1.92 12.30 -15.20
CA LEU A 162 3.12 11.45 -15.18
C LEU A 162 2.84 10.10 -14.52
N GLN A 163 2.18 10.10 -13.35
CA GLN A 163 1.85 8.86 -12.65
C GLN A 163 0.97 7.93 -13.51
N THR A 164 -0.03 8.49 -14.19
CA THR A 164 -0.92 7.74 -15.09
C THR A 164 -0.14 7.16 -16.27
N GLU A 165 0.71 7.95 -16.92
CA GLU A 165 1.53 7.49 -18.05
C GLU A 165 2.58 6.46 -17.63
N CYS A 166 3.17 6.63 -16.44
CA CYS A 166 4.09 5.64 -15.86
C CYS A 166 3.39 4.32 -15.59
N ALA A 167 2.22 4.35 -14.93
CA ALA A 167 1.46 3.14 -14.62
C ALA A 167 1.08 2.38 -15.89
N ALA A 168 0.49 3.07 -16.88
CA ALA A 168 0.11 2.46 -18.16
C ALA A 168 1.33 1.95 -18.95
N GLY A 169 2.41 2.71 -18.95
CA GLY A 169 3.64 2.35 -19.63
C GLY A 169 4.34 1.13 -19.01
N PHE A 170 4.46 1.09 -17.69
CA PHE A 170 5.03 -0.06 -16.99
C PHE A 170 4.15 -1.30 -17.10
N GLN A 171 2.82 -1.15 -17.04
CA GLN A 171 1.90 -2.26 -17.28
C GLN A 171 2.11 -2.87 -18.68
N THR A 172 2.29 -2.03 -19.70
CA THR A 172 2.60 -2.48 -21.06
C THR A 172 3.93 -3.24 -21.09
N ILE A 173 4.99 -2.69 -20.51
CA ILE A 173 6.31 -3.35 -20.48
C ILE A 173 6.25 -4.68 -19.74
N LEU A 174 5.59 -4.73 -18.57
CA LEU A 174 5.43 -5.93 -17.76
C LEU A 174 4.63 -7.02 -18.49
N SER A 175 3.63 -6.64 -19.31
CA SER A 175 2.86 -7.61 -20.09
C SER A 175 3.72 -8.36 -21.12
N TYR A 176 4.78 -7.75 -21.63
CA TYR A 176 5.76 -8.42 -22.49
C TYR A 176 6.78 -9.23 -21.70
N ILE A 177 7.40 -8.64 -20.67
CA ILE A 177 8.47 -9.28 -19.90
C ILE A 177 7.93 -10.44 -19.05
N GLY A 178 6.68 -10.36 -18.60
CA GLY A 178 6.03 -11.41 -17.82
C GLY A 178 5.83 -12.74 -18.55
N GLN A 179 5.96 -12.75 -19.88
CA GLN A 179 5.88 -13.97 -20.70
C GLN A 179 7.25 -14.65 -20.80
N THR A 180 7.81 -15.08 -19.68
CA THR A 180 9.21 -15.55 -19.58
C THR A 180 9.51 -16.73 -20.53
N ASP A 181 8.60 -17.71 -20.62
CA ASP A 181 8.78 -18.90 -21.47
C ASP A 181 8.79 -18.50 -22.95
N TYR A 182 7.86 -17.63 -23.35
CA TYR A 182 7.82 -17.10 -24.70
C TYR A 182 9.06 -16.29 -25.04
N LEU A 183 9.55 -15.45 -24.10
CA LEU A 183 10.79 -14.69 -24.30
C LEU A 183 11.99 -15.60 -24.55
N LYS A 184 12.06 -16.74 -23.86
CA LYS A 184 13.16 -17.71 -24.04
C LYS A 184 13.07 -18.52 -25.30
N GLN A 185 11.91 -18.57 -25.96
CA GLN A 185 11.72 -19.20 -27.25
C GLN A 185 12.08 -18.27 -28.42
N CYS A 186 12.09 -16.96 -28.22
CA CYS A 186 12.40 -16.00 -29.27
C CYS A 186 13.91 -16.00 -29.63
N ALA A 187 14.24 -16.09 -30.90
CA ALA A 187 15.64 -16.00 -31.39
C ALA A 187 16.21 -14.58 -31.23
N THR A 188 15.37 -13.55 -31.38
CA THR A 188 15.72 -12.14 -31.18
C THR A 188 14.58 -11.42 -30.42
N HIS A 189 14.91 -10.29 -29.81
CA HIS A 189 13.94 -9.49 -29.05
C HIS A 189 13.71 -8.10 -29.66
N GLU A 190 14.30 -7.81 -30.82
CA GLU A 190 14.31 -6.48 -31.45
C GLU A 190 12.89 -5.97 -31.77
N GLU A 191 12.03 -6.84 -32.31
CA GLU A 191 10.64 -6.47 -32.62
C GLU A 191 9.84 -6.16 -31.36
N MET A 192 10.04 -6.93 -30.30
CA MET A 192 9.40 -6.73 -29.01
C MET A 192 9.87 -5.42 -28.37
N LEU A 193 11.17 -5.12 -28.40
CA LEU A 193 11.72 -3.84 -27.95
C LEU A 193 11.11 -2.67 -28.75
N THR A 194 10.96 -2.83 -30.05
CA THR A 194 10.32 -1.83 -30.92
C THR A 194 8.87 -1.58 -30.53
N GLN A 195 8.12 -2.63 -30.14
CA GLN A 195 6.74 -2.49 -29.66
C GLN A 195 6.64 -1.84 -28.28
N MET A 196 7.62 -2.01 -27.40
CA MET A 196 7.68 -1.35 -26.09
C MET A 196 8.13 0.12 -26.19
N GLN A 197 8.87 0.49 -27.25
CA GLN A 197 9.47 1.82 -27.40
C GLN A 197 8.46 2.99 -27.27
N PRO A 198 7.23 2.92 -27.81
CA PRO A 198 6.23 3.98 -27.63
C PRO A 198 5.82 4.18 -26.15
N ALA A 199 5.75 3.10 -25.35
CA ALA A 199 5.44 3.18 -23.94
C ALA A 199 6.59 3.83 -23.17
N ILE A 200 7.83 3.39 -23.43
CA ILE A 200 9.05 3.98 -22.84
C ILE A 200 9.13 5.47 -23.18
N ARG A 201 8.90 5.82 -24.44
CA ARG A 201 8.94 7.23 -24.90
C ARG A 201 7.89 8.10 -24.20
N ARG A 202 6.67 7.60 -23.97
CA ARG A 202 5.63 8.34 -23.25
C ARG A 202 6.03 8.63 -21.80
N ILE A 203 6.58 7.64 -21.08
CA ILE A 203 7.08 7.79 -19.72
C ILE A 203 8.15 8.90 -19.67
N TYR A 204 9.18 8.78 -20.47
CA TYR A 204 10.30 9.73 -20.42
C TYR A 204 9.94 11.11 -20.98
N LYS A 205 9.00 11.20 -21.93
CA LYS A 205 8.49 12.50 -22.40
C LYS A 205 7.74 13.22 -21.27
N SER A 206 6.81 12.54 -20.58
CA SER A 206 6.09 13.12 -19.43
C SER A 206 7.06 13.53 -18.30
N THR A 207 8.09 12.72 -18.05
CA THR A 207 9.15 13.06 -17.08
C THR A 207 9.93 14.31 -17.50
N ALA A 208 10.31 14.41 -18.78
CA ALA A 208 11.01 15.58 -19.31
C ALA A 208 10.15 16.84 -19.23
N ASP A 209 8.87 16.76 -19.58
CA ASP A 209 7.91 17.88 -19.56
C ASP A 209 7.73 18.43 -18.12
N ILE A 210 7.71 17.58 -17.11
CA ILE A 210 7.69 18.00 -15.70
C ILE A 210 9.01 18.65 -15.30
N ASN A 211 10.14 18.03 -15.62
CA ASN A 211 11.45 18.52 -15.23
C ASN A 211 11.76 19.88 -15.87
N VAL A 212 11.43 20.05 -17.15
CA VAL A 212 11.55 21.34 -17.84
C VAL A 212 10.69 22.40 -17.19
N PHE A 213 9.42 22.07 -16.89
CA PHE A 213 8.51 23.02 -16.24
C PHE A 213 8.97 23.37 -14.83
N ALA A 214 9.28 22.37 -14.00
CA ALA A 214 9.74 22.58 -12.62
C ALA A 214 11.06 23.34 -12.57
N GLY A 215 12.03 22.97 -13.41
CA GLY A 215 13.33 23.62 -13.48
C GLY A 215 13.24 25.06 -13.97
N SER A 216 12.51 25.31 -15.05
CA SER A 216 12.37 26.68 -15.60
C SER A 216 11.63 27.60 -14.61
N ALA A 217 10.55 27.13 -14.01
CA ALA A 217 9.81 27.92 -13.03
C ALA A 217 10.60 28.16 -11.74
N SER A 218 11.36 27.18 -11.28
CA SER A 218 12.29 27.34 -10.14
C SER A 218 13.38 28.36 -10.44
N LEU A 219 13.95 28.35 -11.65
CA LEU A 219 14.93 29.34 -12.10
C LEU A 219 14.36 30.76 -12.12
N VAL A 220 13.13 30.94 -12.63
CA VAL A 220 12.46 32.25 -12.64
C VAL A 220 12.27 32.78 -11.22
N LEU A 221 11.77 31.94 -10.30
CA LEU A 221 11.57 32.35 -8.90
C LEU A 221 12.89 32.65 -8.16
N SER A 222 13.92 31.81 -8.37
CA SER A 222 15.23 32.06 -7.77
C SER A 222 15.89 33.36 -8.32
N SER A 223 15.78 33.60 -9.62
CA SER A 223 16.27 34.84 -10.24
C SER A 223 15.55 36.07 -9.70
N LEU A 224 14.23 35.99 -9.48
CA LEU A 224 13.47 37.07 -8.84
C LEU A 224 13.97 37.35 -7.42
N ASN A 225 14.23 36.28 -6.64
CA ASN A 225 14.80 36.43 -5.29
C ASN A 225 16.22 37.04 -5.30
N ASP A 226 17.05 36.65 -6.27
CA ASP A 226 18.40 37.21 -6.43
C ASP A 226 18.34 38.68 -6.85
N ILE A 227 17.40 39.08 -7.72
CA ILE A 227 17.15 40.48 -8.05
C ILE A 227 16.73 41.27 -6.81
N CYS A 228 15.75 40.73 -6.02
CA CYS A 228 15.35 41.37 -4.77
C CYS A 228 16.49 41.51 -3.79
N ARG A 229 17.35 40.49 -3.63
CA ARG A 229 18.54 40.54 -2.81
C ARG A 229 19.50 41.62 -3.25
N THR A 230 19.75 41.71 -4.54
CA THR A 230 20.64 42.72 -5.12
C THR A 230 20.13 44.14 -4.90
N LEU A 231 18.83 44.38 -5.11
CA LEU A 231 18.21 45.69 -4.84
C LEU A 231 18.31 46.08 -3.36
N VAL A 232 18.04 45.13 -2.46
CA VAL A 232 18.19 45.36 -1.02
C VAL A 232 19.64 45.69 -0.65
N MET A 233 20.61 44.99 -1.23
CA MET A 233 22.03 45.28 -0.99
C MET A 233 22.42 46.66 -1.52
N ILE A 234 21.96 47.08 -2.69
CA ILE A 234 22.18 48.41 -3.24
C ILE A 234 21.60 49.49 -2.30
N LEU A 235 20.41 49.30 -1.77
CA LEU A 235 19.80 50.20 -0.80
C LEU A 235 20.61 50.29 0.49
N LEU A 236 21.11 49.16 0.99
CA LEU A 236 21.97 49.13 2.19
C LEU A 236 23.32 49.82 1.98
N VAL A 237 23.95 49.61 0.83
CA VAL A 237 25.20 50.30 0.46
C VAL A 237 24.97 51.81 0.37
N ARG A 238 23.88 52.25 -0.28
CA ARG A 238 23.48 53.65 -0.32
C ARG A 238 23.28 54.23 1.09
N ASN A 239 22.59 53.53 1.97
CA ASN A 239 22.36 53.97 3.35
C ASN A 239 23.65 54.01 4.15
N TYR A 240 24.59 53.09 3.91
CA TYR A 240 25.92 53.12 4.52
C TYR A 240 26.72 54.34 4.08
N LEU A 241 26.74 54.62 2.78
CA LEU A 241 27.44 55.82 2.24
C LEU A 241 26.85 57.13 2.76
N ASN A 242 25.54 57.12 3.07
CA ASN A 242 24.86 58.26 3.70
C ASN A 242 25.02 58.31 5.24
N GLY A 243 25.79 57.39 5.83
CA GLY A 243 26.02 57.34 7.27
C GLY A 243 24.83 56.84 8.12
N THR A 244 23.78 56.32 7.47
CA THR A 244 22.55 55.86 8.17
C THR A 244 22.50 54.36 8.42
N ALA A 245 23.43 53.57 7.87
CA ALA A 245 23.55 52.12 8.09
C ALA A 245 24.97 51.72 8.50
N SER A 246 25.07 50.61 9.27
CA SER A 246 26.38 50.07 9.69
C SER A 246 26.77 48.86 8.81
N VAL A 247 28.07 48.57 8.75
CA VAL A 247 28.61 47.35 8.10
C VAL A 247 28.02 46.11 8.74
N ALA A 248 27.78 46.13 10.05
CA ALA A 248 27.12 45.03 10.77
C ALA A 248 25.70 44.72 10.22
N ALA A 249 24.92 45.76 9.89
CA ALA A 249 23.59 45.57 9.29
C ALA A 249 23.69 44.88 7.91
N MET A 250 24.69 45.21 7.10
CA MET A 250 24.93 44.56 5.79
C MET A 250 25.27 43.07 5.96
N ILE A 251 26.12 42.73 6.91
CA ILE A 251 26.52 41.35 7.20
C ILE A 251 25.28 40.53 7.65
N VAL A 252 24.50 41.08 8.59
CA VAL A 252 23.29 40.40 9.10
C VAL A 252 22.28 40.15 7.99
N VAL A 253 22.02 41.15 7.14
CA VAL A 253 21.06 40.97 6.02
C VAL A 253 21.56 39.95 5.03
N THR A 254 22.85 39.93 4.69
CA THR A 254 23.44 38.96 3.77
C THR A 254 23.27 37.51 4.25
N ILE A 255 23.38 37.27 5.56
CA ILE A 255 23.23 35.94 6.17
C ILE A 255 21.74 35.53 6.30
N LEU A 256 20.88 36.46 6.71
CA LEU A 256 19.48 36.16 6.99
C LEU A 256 18.61 36.13 5.74
N PHE A 257 19.00 36.76 4.66
CA PHE A 257 18.24 36.78 3.42
C PHE A 257 17.99 35.38 2.82
N PRO A 258 19.00 34.52 2.63
CA PRO A 258 18.77 33.13 2.17
C PRO A 258 17.88 32.32 3.14
N VAL A 259 18.08 32.51 4.46
CA VAL A 259 17.28 31.82 5.49
C VAL A 259 15.79 32.19 5.37
N TYR A 260 15.49 33.48 5.17
CA TYR A 260 14.13 33.97 4.97
C TYR A 260 13.45 33.31 3.78
N PHE A 261 14.07 33.35 2.59
CA PHE A 261 13.50 32.79 1.37
C PHE A 261 13.38 31.26 1.42
N GLN A 262 14.31 30.59 2.09
CA GLN A 262 14.20 29.16 2.34
C GLN A 262 12.91 28.82 3.15
N GLN A 263 12.60 29.61 4.19
CA GLN A 263 11.39 29.36 4.97
C GLN A 263 10.11 29.70 4.18
N VAL A 264 10.13 30.70 3.31
CA VAL A 264 9.00 30.99 2.40
C VAL A 264 8.75 29.82 1.45
N SER A 265 9.81 29.24 0.89
CA SER A 265 9.72 28.02 0.07
C SER A 265 9.14 26.85 0.84
N VAL A 266 9.54 26.63 2.09
CA VAL A 266 9.00 25.60 2.97
C VAL A 266 7.49 25.75 3.16
N LEU A 267 6.98 26.95 3.46
CA LEU A 267 5.56 27.22 3.61
C LEU A 267 4.74 26.85 2.36
N THR A 268 5.32 27.06 1.20
CA THR A 268 4.63 26.84 -0.08
C THR A 268 4.61 25.36 -0.46
N ASN A 269 5.72 24.65 -0.21
CA ASN A 269 5.83 23.20 -0.49
C ASN A 269 4.90 22.35 0.41
N THR A 270 4.60 22.82 1.61
CA THR A 270 3.68 22.12 2.52
C THR A 270 2.26 22.01 1.95
N HIS A 271 1.88 22.84 0.98
CA HIS A 271 0.60 22.68 0.29
C HIS A 271 0.54 21.38 -0.54
N LEU A 272 1.65 20.95 -1.14
CA LEU A 272 1.76 19.67 -1.85
C LEU A 272 1.64 18.49 -0.88
N ASP A 273 2.30 18.58 0.28
CA ASP A 273 2.21 17.54 1.31
C ASP A 273 0.77 17.38 1.81
N LYS A 274 0.01 18.48 1.92
CA LYS A 274 -1.41 18.44 2.27
C LYS A 274 -2.29 17.78 1.19
N GLN A 275 -1.95 17.94 -0.10
CA GLN A 275 -2.68 17.27 -1.18
C GLN A 275 -2.42 15.76 -1.18
N LYS A 276 -1.16 15.33 -0.96
CA LYS A 276 -0.82 13.91 -0.79
C LYS A 276 -1.57 13.30 0.39
N LEU A 277 -1.56 13.99 1.53
CA LEU A 277 -2.30 13.55 2.71
C LEU A 277 -3.80 13.33 2.40
N LYS A 278 -4.45 14.27 1.69
CA LYS A 278 -5.86 14.13 1.31
C LYS A 278 -6.11 12.92 0.40
N ALA A 279 -5.22 12.65 -0.54
CA ALA A 279 -5.32 11.47 -1.40
C ALA A 279 -5.20 10.18 -0.59
N SER A 280 -4.24 10.14 0.36
CA SER A 280 -4.03 9.02 1.26
C SER A 280 -5.21 8.82 2.24
N GLU A 281 -5.78 9.91 2.78
CA GLU A 281 -7.00 9.86 3.59
C GLU A 281 -8.20 9.33 2.79
N SER A 282 -8.36 9.77 1.53
CA SER A 282 -9.43 9.28 0.65
C SER A 282 -9.30 7.78 0.41
N PHE A 283 -8.09 7.29 0.18
CA PHE A 283 -7.83 5.86 0.02
C PHE A 283 -8.12 5.05 1.29
N LEU A 284 -7.71 5.55 2.46
CA LEU A 284 -8.01 4.87 3.73
C LEU A 284 -9.52 4.82 4.02
N ARG A 285 -10.28 5.84 3.62
CA ARG A 285 -11.75 5.83 3.69
C ARG A 285 -12.35 4.84 2.70
N GLU A 286 -11.85 4.79 1.47
CA GLU A 286 -12.25 3.78 0.46
C GLU A 286 -12.13 2.36 1.03
N ILE A 287 -11.01 2.02 1.69
CA ILE A 287 -10.83 0.71 2.36
C ILE A 287 -11.88 0.48 3.47
N GLU A 288 -12.24 1.51 4.24
CA GLU A 288 -13.23 1.38 5.30
C GLU A 288 -14.67 1.21 4.74
N GLU A 289 -14.99 1.86 3.63
CA GLU A 289 -16.28 1.77 2.95
C GLU A 289 -16.44 0.44 2.20
N GLU A 290 -15.34 -0.13 1.71
CA GLU A 290 -15.32 -1.40 0.97
C GLU A 290 -15.18 -2.64 1.86
N LYS A 291 -15.35 -2.51 3.17
CA LYS A 291 -15.38 -3.66 4.08
C LYS A 291 -16.58 -4.57 3.80
N GLU A 292 -16.37 -5.85 4.00
CA GLU A 292 -17.45 -6.84 3.94
C GLU A 292 -18.57 -6.46 4.91
N THR A 293 -19.82 -6.62 4.44
CA THR A 293 -20.98 -6.47 5.31
C THR A 293 -21.01 -7.65 6.28
N GLU A 294 -20.93 -7.35 7.57
CA GLU A 294 -21.03 -8.34 8.63
C GLU A 294 -22.49 -8.68 8.89
N GLY A 295 -22.82 -9.97 8.85
CA GLY A 295 -24.10 -10.45 9.37
C GLY A 295 -24.10 -10.47 10.90
N THR A 296 -25.26 -10.68 11.48
CA THR A 296 -25.44 -10.67 12.95
C THR A 296 -25.64 -12.07 13.53
N GLU A 297 -26.09 -13.03 12.73
CA GLU A 297 -26.43 -14.35 13.18
C GLU A 297 -25.21 -15.28 13.25
N VAL A 298 -25.13 -16.07 14.32
CA VAL A 298 -24.02 -17.01 14.55
C VAL A 298 -24.41 -18.39 14.06
N LEU A 299 -23.55 -19.00 13.24
CA LEU A 299 -23.70 -20.35 12.76
C LEU A 299 -22.91 -21.32 13.66
N GLU A 300 -23.62 -22.13 14.47
CA GLU A 300 -22.96 -23.10 15.35
C GLU A 300 -22.58 -24.39 14.60
N ARG A 301 -23.48 -24.92 13.80
CA ARG A 301 -23.32 -26.14 12.99
C ARG A 301 -24.23 -26.10 11.77
N VAL A 302 -23.80 -26.72 10.68
CA VAL A 302 -24.65 -26.87 9.48
C VAL A 302 -25.37 -28.24 9.53
N THR A 303 -26.69 -28.20 9.55
CA THR A 303 -27.54 -29.39 9.48
C THR A 303 -28.24 -29.51 8.13
N GLN A 304 -28.37 -28.42 7.40
CA GLN A 304 -28.98 -28.40 6.07
C GLN A 304 -28.43 -27.15 5.32
N MET A 305 -28.21 -27.33 4.03
CA MET A 305 -27.95 -26.25 3.09
C MET A 305 -28.99 -26.27 2.00
N SER A 306 -29.67 -25.16 1.74
CA SER A 306 -30.72 -25.04 0.74
C SER A 306 -30.44 -23.94 -0.26
N PHE A 307 -30.76 -24.18 -1.50
CA PHE A 307 -30.69 -23.26 -2.63
C PHE A 307 -32.10 -22.96 -3.12
N ASP A 308 -32.42 -21.71 -3.25
CA ASP A 308 -33.61 -21.18 -3.91
C ASP A 308 -33.19 -19.95 -4.74
N LEU A 309 -32.37 -20.21 -5.76
CA LEU A 309 -31.80 -19.20 -6.64
C LEU A 309 -32.61 -19.11 -7.92
N ASP A 310 -33.36 -18.03 -8.11
CA ASP A 310 -34.06 -17.80 -9.38
C ASP A 310 -33.04 -17.53 -10.52
N THR A 311 -31.97 -16.81 -10.24
CA THR A 311 -30.91 -16.52 -11.23
C THR A 311 -29.55 -16.45 -10.56
N LEU A 312 -28.55 -17.11 -11.14
CA LEU A 312 -27.14 -16.95 -10.82
C LEU A 312 -26.52 -15.93 -11.79
N ARG A 313 -26.00 -14.79 -11.28
CA ARG A 313 -25.46 -13.71 -12.10
C ARG A 313 -24.02 -13.35 -11.76
N ILE A 314 -23.27 -12.87 -12.77
CA ILE A 314 -22.02 -12.10 -12.60
C ILE A 314 -22.18 -10.80 -13.39
N GLY A 315 -22.20 -9.65 -12.69
CA GLY A 315 -22.55 -8.38 -13.32
C GLY A 315 -23.90 -8.47 -14.02
N ASP A 316 -23.94 -8.15 -15.31
CA ASP A 316 -25.15 -8.21 -16.11
C ASP A 316 -25.44 -9.59 -16.74
N SER A 317 -24.50 -10.55 -16.65
CA SER A 317 -24.61 -11.86 -17.28
C SER A 317 -25.32 -12.87 -16.38
N VAL A 318 -26.39 -13.51 -16.87
CA VAL A 318 -27.06 -14.65 -16.24
C VAL A 318 -26.29 -15.92 -16.61
N LEU A 319 -25.85 -16.66 -15.59
CA LEU A 319 -25.06 -17.88 -15.75
C LEU A 319 -25.95 -19.13 -15.68
N ALA A 320 -26.91 -19.16 -14.75
CA ALA A 320 -27.83 -20.23 -14.57
C ALA A 320 -29.15 -19.73 -13.96
N GLU A 321 -30.25 -20.46 -14.14
CA GLU A 321 -31.56 -20.09 -13.66
C GLU A 321 -32.22 -21.28 -12.92
N ASN A 322 -33.15 -20.96 -12.00
CA ASN A 322 -34.00 -21.93 -11.30
C ASN A 322 -33.23 -23.05 -10.54
N ILE A 323 -32.18 -22.67 -9.80
CA ILE A 323 -31.41 -23.61 -8.99
C ILE A 323 -32.16 -23.81 -7.66
N ARG A 324 -32.84 -24.95 -7.49
CA ARG A 324 -33.58 -25.32 -6.28
C ARG A 324 -33.16 -26.70 -5.85
N ASP A 325 -32.51 -26.80 -4.71
CA ASP A 325 -32.07 -28.08 -4.16
C ASP A 325 -31.77 -27.95 -2.65
N SER A 326 -31.65 -29.08 -1.96
CA SER A 326 -31.24 -29.09 -0.55
C SER A 326 -30.33 -30.28 -0.25
N PHE A 327 -29.35 -30.00 0.61
CA PHE A 327 -28.27 -30.91 0.96
C PHE A 327 -28.15 -31.04 2.47
N VAL A 328 -27.79 -32.26 2.91
CA VAL A 328 -27.62 -32.59 4.32
C VAL A 328 -26.24 -33.21 4.56
N PRO A 329 -25.71 -33.19 5.80
CA PRO A 329 -24.47 -33.86 6.13
C PRO A 329 -24.39 -35.30 5.63
N GLY A 330 -23.27 -35.65 4.99
CA GLY A 330 -23.08 -36.94 4.30
C GLY A 330 -23.37 -36.92 2.80
N ASP A 331 -23.99 -35.86 2.27
CA ASP A 331 -24.11 -35.67 0.83
C ASP A 331 -22.78 -35.27 0.19
N ILE A 332 -22.41 -35.96 -0.88
CA ILE A 332 -21.32 -35.58 -1.80
C ILE A 332 -21.95 -35.16 -3.12
N VAL A 333 -21.82 -33.89 -3.45
CA VAL A 333 -22.54 -33.23 -4.55
C VAL A 333 -21.59 -32.85 -5.66
N HIS A 334 -21.75 -33.44 -6.84
CA HIS A 334 -21.04 -33.01 -8.04
C HIS A 334 -21.75 -31.82 -8.68
N ILE A 335 -21.07 -30.67 -8.75
CA ILE A 335 -21.56 -29.51 -9.50
C ILE A 335 -21.12 -29.66 -10.96
N ALA A 336 -22.07 -30.11 -11.80
CA ALA A 336 -21.87 -30.35 -13.21
C ALA A 336 -22.31 -29.15 -14.06
N GLY A 337 -21.71 -28.99 -15.24
CA GLY A 337 -22.06 -27.95 -16.21
C GLY A 337 -20.95 -27.67 -17.18
N LYS A 338 -21.23 -26.99 -18.30
CA LYS A 338 -20.25 -26.59 -19.31
C LYS A 338 -19.19 -25.65 -18.71
N SER A 339 -18.04 -25.52 -19.37
CA SER A 339 -17.07 -24.47 -19.02
C SER A 339 -17.75 -23.09 -19.16
N GLY A 340 -17.58 -22.22 -18.17
CA GLY A 340 -18.25 -20.91 -18.15
C GLY A 340 -19.68 -20.91 -17.58
N ALA A 341 -20.24 -22.06 -17.19
CA ALA A 341 -21.60 -22.14 -16.61
C ALA A 341 -21.72 -21.55 -15.19
N GLY A 342 -20.66 -20.97 -14.63
CA GLY A 342 -20.72 -20.34 -13.31
C GLY A 342 -20.43 -21.25 -12.12
N LYS A 343 -19.88 -22.45 -12.32
CA LYS A 343 -19.55 -23.42 -11.25
C LYS A 343 -18.69 -22.80 -10.13
N SER A 344 -17.55 -22.22 -10.49
CA SER A 344 -16.66 -21.56 -9.51
C SER A 344 -17.28 -20.28 -8.92
N THR A 345 -18.23 -19.64 -9.63
CA THR A 345 -19.00 -18.51 -9.08
C THR A 345 -19.94 -19.00 -8.00
N LEU A 346 -20.70 -20.07 -8.26
CA LEU A 346 -21.55 -20.69 -7.26
C LEU A 346 -20.72 -21.13 -6.05
N ALA A 347 -19.57 -21.77 -6.24
CA ALA A 347 -18.67 -22.14 -5.16
C ALA A 347 -18.24 -20.94 -4.28
N LYS A 348 -17.94 -19.79 -4.88
CA LYS A 348 -17.60 -18.57 -4.15
C LYS A 348 -18.78 -17.94 -3.42
N LEU A 349 -20.00 -18.06 -3.95
CA LEU A 349 -21.23 -17.66 -3.26
C LEU A 349 -21.48 -18.57 -2.04
N LEU A 350 -21.33 -19.89 -2.19
CA LEU A 350 -21.45 -20.87 -1.11
C LEU A 350 -20.43 -20.61 0.01
N ALA A 351 -19.22 -20.20 -0.35
CA ALA A 351 -18.17 -19.82 0.59
C ALA A 351 -18.39 -18.44 1.24
N GLY A 352 -19.46 -17.71 0.86
CA GLY A 352 -19.77 -16.39 1.38
C GLY A 352 -18.78 -15.31 0.96
N PHE A 353 -18.04 -15.48 -0.16
CA PHE A 353 -17.11 -14.47 -0.68
C PHE A 353 -17.84 -13.30 -1.33
N ARG A 354 -19.06 -13.57 -1.83
CA ARG A 354 -19.96 -12.57 -2.42
C ARG A 354 -21.31 -12.65 -1.74
N GLY A 355 -21.99 -11.52 -1.65
CA GLY A 355 -23.37 -11.49 -1.21
C GLY A 355 -24.28 -12.16 -2.23
N THR A 356 -25.22 -12.95 -1.76
CA THR A 356 -26.30 -13.54 -2.57
C THR A 356 -27.54 -13.72 -1.71
N GLU A 357 -28.69 -13.66 -2.35
CA GLU A 357 -29.98 -14.11 -1.78
C GLU A 357 -30.26 -15.53 -2.29
N GLY A 358 -31.06 -16.28 -1.56
CA GLY A 358 -31.49 -17.61 -1.99
C GLY A 358 -30.51 -18.74 -1.67
N ILE A 359 -29.47 -18.52 -0.89
CA ILE A 359 -28.65 -19.59 -0.30
C ILE A 359 -28.74 -19.48 1.21
N SER A 360 -29.24 -20.56 1.85
CA SER A 360 -29.46 -20.60 3.28
C SER A 360 -28.75 -21.78 3.94
N LEU A 361 -28.23 -21.55 5.14
CA LEU A 361 -27.73 -22.57 6.05
C LEU A 361 -28.66 -22.62 7.27
N ASN A 362 -29.25 -23.81 7.53
CA ASN A 362 -30.25 -24.00 8.61
C ASN A 362 -31.42 -22.99 8.53
N SER A 363 -31.89 -22.64 7.34
CA SER A 363 -32.95 -21.65 7.07
C SER A 363 -32.52 -20.18 7.29
N THR A 364 -31.25 -19.89 7.61
CA THR A 364 -30.68 -18.52 7.69
C THR A 364 -29.91 -18.23 6.41
N GLU A 365 -30.20 -17.12 5.77
CA GLU A 365 -29.45 -16.70 4.58
C GLU A 365 -27.97 -16.45 4.87
N ILE A 366 -27.08 -16.84 3.96
CA ILE A 366 -25.63 -16.70 4.11
C ILE A 366 -25.25 -15.22 4.37
N GLY A 367 -25.98 -14.27 3.77
CA GLY A 367 -25.75 -12.83 3.96
C GLY A 367 -26.04 -12.34 5.38
N ALA A 368 -26.94 -12.99 6.12
CA ALA A 368 -27.28 -12.65 7.50
C ALA A 368 -26.32 -13.25 8.53
N LEU A 369 -25.50 -14.23 8.13
CA LEU A 369 -24.55 -14.91 9.01
C LEU A 369 -23.30 -14.08 9.25
N ARG A 370 -22.81 -14.11 10.47
CA ARG A 370 -21.54 -13.52 10.86
C ARG A 370 -20.38 -14.21 10.12
N LYS A 371 -19.52 -13.44 9.44
CA LYS A 371 -18.50 -13.98 8.53
C LYS A 371 -17.48 -14.91 9.21
N ASP A 372 -17.12 -14.63 10.45
CA ASP A 372 -16.23 -15.49 11.23
C ASP A 372 -16.85 -16.87 11.52
N SER A 373 -18.14 -16.92 11.92
CA SER A 373 -18.85 -18.18 12.15
C SER A 373 -19.08 -18.94 10.84
N LEU A 374 -19.43 -18.27 9.74
CA LEU A 374 -19.57 -18.88 8.43
C LEU A 374 -18.25 -19.53 7.98
N ARG A 375 -17.15 -18.79 8.02
CA ARG A 375 -15.81 -19.27 7.59
C ARG A 375 -15.21 -20.37 8.48
N SER A 376 -15.69 -20.52 9.69
CA SER A 376 -15.33 -21.65 10.54
C SER A 376 -16.08 -22.94 10.18
N ARG A 377 -17.21 -22.85 9.46
CA ARG A 377 -18.08 -23.97 9.10
C ARG A 377 -18.07 -24.32 7.62
N VAL A 378 -17.65 -23.39 6.76
CA VAL A 378 -17.58 -23.58 5.32
C VAL A 378 -16.15 -23.39 4.84
N THR A 379 -15.57 -24.43 4.28
CA THR A 379 -14.21 -24.40 3.73
C THR A 379 -14.25 -24.49 2.21
N TYR A 380 -13.54 -23.59 1.53
CA TYR A 380 -13.39 -23.58 0.08
C TYR A 380 -11.93 -23.80 -0.30
N LEU A 381 -11.69 -24.82 -1.11
CA LEU A 381 -10.41 -25.06 -1.75
C LEU A 381 -10.50 -24.74 -3.24
N SER A 382 -9.74 -23.77 -3.68
CA SER A 382 -9.69 -23.34 -5.08
C SER A 382 -8.70 -24.18 -5.89
N GLN A 383 -8.87 -24.13 -7.20
CA GLN A 383 -7.94 -24.71 -8.17
C GLN A 383 -6.49 -24.26 -7.94
N GLN A 384 -6.29 -22.98 -7.60
CA GLN A 384 -4.97 -22.44 -7.26
C GLN A 384 -4.72 -22.56 -5.77
N VAL A 385 -3.77 -23.44 -5.40
CA VAL A 385 -3.37 -23.61 -4.01
C VAL A 385 -2.50 -22.44 -3.56
N PRO A 386 -2.87 -21.70 -2.51
CA PRO A 386 -2.03 -20.66 -1.95
C PRO A 386 -0.79 -21.28 -1.27
N VAL A 387 0.39 -20.92 -1.77
CA VAL A 387 1.68 -21.32 -1.21
C VAL A 387 2.52 -20.07 -0.99
N VAL A 388 3.05 -19.94 0.22
CA VAL A 388 3.90 -18.81 0.63
C VAL A 388 5.36 -19.23 0.76
N THR A 389 6.26 -18.29 0.59
CA THR A 389 7.69 -18.51 0.88
C THR A 389 7.89 -18.79 2.37
N GLY A 390 8.63 -19.84 2.70
CA GLY A 390 8.86 -20.30 4.07
C GLY A 390 9.10 -21.80 4.11
N THR A 391 9.00 -22.43 5.27
CA THR A 391 9.13 -23.89 5.36
C THR A 391 7.87 -24.60 4.90
N LEU A 392 7.98 -25.90 4.58
CA LEU A 392 6.80 -26.73 4.32
C LEU A 392 5.84 -26.72 5.51
N MET A 393 6.38 -26.74 6.74
CA MET A 393 5.58 -26.67 7.95
C MET A 393 4.89 -25.29 8.09
N ASP A 394 5.51 -24.16 7.74
CA ASP A 394 4.84 -22.84 7.69
C ASP A 394 3.65 -22.84 6.73
N ASN A 395 3.81 -23.54 5.62
CA ASN A 395 2.74 -23.70 4.65
C ASN A 395 1.59 -24.59 5.16
N LEU A 396 1.86 -25.62 5.93
CA LEU A 396 0.82 -26.43 6.56
C LEU A 396 0.07 -25.67 7.66
N PHE A 397 0.77 -24.85 8.43
CA PHE A 397 0.17 -24.00 9.46
C PHE A 397 -0.33 -22.64 8.97
N LEU A 398 -0.43 -22.42 7.68
CA LEU A 398 -0.92 -21.16 7.13
C LEU A 398 -2.22 -20.71 7.82
N ASN A 399 -2.18 -19.52 8.46
CA ASN A 399 -3.28 -18.97 9.27
C ASN A 399 -3.68 -19.75 10.52
N ARG A 400 -2.80 -20.63 11.04
CA ARG A 400 -3.02 -21.36 12.30
C ARG A 400 -1.86 -21.13 13.27
N ARG A 401 -2.15 -21.25 14.57
CA ARG A 401 -1.08 -21.32 15.56
C ARG A 401 -0.38 -22.67 15.47
N ARG A 402 0.94 -22.69 15.62
CA ARG A 402 1.70 -23.93 15.76
C ARG A 402 1.43 -24.53 17.13
N GLU A 403 0.72 -25.65 17.15
CA GLU A 403 0.45 -26.47 18.33
C GLU A 403 1.11 -27.84 18.12
N SER A 404 1.71 -28.37 19.18
CA SER A 404 2.48 -29.62 19.10
C SER A 404 1.63 -30.80 18.62
N GLU A 405 0.36 -30.82 18.98
CA GLU A 405 -0.60 -31.85 18.59
C GLU A 405 -0.87 -31.83 17.08
N THR A 406 -1.15 -30.66 16.54
CA THR A 406 -1.37 -30.44 15.10
C THR A 406 -0.08 -30.67 14.30
N GLU A 407 1.08 -30.32 14.83
CA GLU A 407 2.36 -30.61 14.19
C GLU A 407 2.60 -32.14 14.12
N GLN A 408 2.32 -32.85 15.19
CA GLN A 408 2.42 -34.31 15.20
C GLN A 408 1.41 -34.96 14.23
N PHE A 409 0.20 -34.40 14.13
CA PHE A 409 -0.77 -34.82 13.12
C PHE A 409 -0.21 -34.67 11.70
N PHE A 410 0.32 -33.50 11.33
CA PHE A 410 0.90 -33.30 10.00
C PHE A 410 2.08 -34.23 9.72
N ARG A 411 2.97 -34.45 10.69
CA ARG A 411 4.12 -35.37 10.54
C ARG A 411 3.70 -36.81 10.27
N ASN A 412 2.53 -37.22 10.75
CA ASN A 412 2.01 -38.58 10.61
C ASN A 412 0.94 -38.72 9.52
N GLU A 413 0.51 -37.62 8.89
CA GLU A 413 -0.56 -37.63 7.88
C GLU A 413 -0.14 -38.42 6.62
N PRO A 414 -0.89 -39.49 6.25
CA PRO A 414 -0.55 -40.33 5.10
C PRO A 414 -0.43 -39.56 3.78
N LEU A 415 -1.27 -38.56 3.54
CA LEU A 415 -1.23 -37.75 2.33
C LEU A 415 0.10 -36.97 2.16
N LEU A 416 0.78 -36.69 3.26
CA LEU A 416 2.06 -35.94 3.24
C LEU A 416 3.29 -36.84 3.15
N GLN A 417 3.15 -38.17 3.36
CA GLN A 417 4.29 -39.08 3.32
C GLN A 417 5.03 -39.09 1.96
N PRO A 418 4.34 -39.08 0.80
CA PRO A 418 5.03 -38.95 -0.47
C PRO A 418 5.83 -37.64 -0.59
N LEU A 419 5.29 -36.53 -0.05
CA LEU A 419 5.94 -35.22 -0.06
C LEU A 419 7.18 -35.19 0.86
N TYR A 420 7.14 -35.87 2.00
CA TYR A 420 8.28 -35.94 2.91
C TYR A 420 9.45 -36.79 2.39
N ARG A 421 9.26 -37.57 1.31
CA ARG A 421 10.37 -38.25 0.62
C ARG A 421 11.23 -37.30 -0.21
N THR A 422 10.63 -36.22 -0.69
CA THR A 422 11.28 -35.23 -1.57
C THR A 422 11.61 -33.93 -0.84
N HIS A 423 10.82 -33.55 0.15
CA HIS A 423 10.94 -32.32 0.92
C HIS A 423 10.95 -32.58 2.42
N SER A 424 11.93 -32.04 3.12
CA SER A 424 11.91 -32.06 4.60
C SER A 424 10.74 -31.19 5.12
N PRO A 425 10.10 -31.54 6.25
CA PRO A 425 9.12 -30.68 6.91
C PRO A 425 9.60 -29.25 7.17
N ASP A 426 10.90 -29.09 7.47
CA ASP A 426 11.55 -27.80 7.67
C ASP A 426 12.27 -27.31 6.39
N GLY A 427 12.07 -27.97 5.25
CA GLY A 427 12.61 -27.60 3.96
C GLY A 427 11.97 -26.32 3.41
N GLU A 428 12.76 -25.51 2.74
CA GLU A 428 12.33 -24.23 2.19
C GLU A 428 11.44 -24.43 0.95
N ILE A 429 10.32 -23.77 0.94
CA ILE A 429 9.41 -23.61 -0.19
C ILE A 429 9.61 -22.21 -0.80
N THR A 430 9.91 -22.21 -2.09
CA THR A 430 10.16 -20.96 -2.82
C THR A 430 8.87 -20.23 -3.16
N GLU A 431 8.99 -18.99 -3.62
CA GLU A 431 7.86 -18.14 -3.98
C GLU A 431 6.87 -18.86 -4.93
N GLY A 432 5.57 -18.82 -4.58
CA GLY A 432 4.52 -19.50 -5.31
C GLY A 432 4.64 -21.03 -5.36
N GLY A 433 5.54 -21.62 -4.56
CA GLY A 433 5.82 -23.06 -4.56
C GLY A 433 6.41 -23.53 -5.89
N ALA A 434 7.34 -22.77 -6.48
CA ALA A 434 7.96 -23.13 -7.76
C ALA A 434 8.74 -24.46 -7.69
N ASN A 435 9.20 -24.85 -6.50
CA ASN A 435 9.85 -26.14 -6.24
C ASN A 435 8.88 -27.28 -5.87
N LEU A 436 7.56 -27.07 -5.97
CA LEU A 436 6.54 -28.08 -5.73
C LEU A 436 5.79 -28.45 -7.01
N SER A 437 5.52 -29.71 -7.23
CA SER A 437 4.61 -30.19 -8.29
C SER A 437 3.16 -29.79 -7.99
N GLY A 438 2.28 -29.84 -8.98
CA GLY A 438 0.85 -29.58 -8.82
C GLY A 438 0.21 -30.51 -7.77
N GLY A 439 0.50 -31.81 -7.81
CA GLY A 439 -0.01 -32.79 -6.86
C GLY A 439 0.48 -32.57 -5.44
N GLU A 440 1.75 -32.15 -5.25
CA GLU A 440 2.30 -31.80 -3.92
C GLU A 440 1.58 -30.57 -3.34
N LYS A 441 1.32 -29.53 -4.13
CA LYS A 441 0.51 -28.38 -3.72
C LYS A 441 -0.89 -28.78 -3.28
N GLN A 442 -1.54 -29.68 -4.03
CA GLN A 442 -2.88 -30.16 -3.70
C GLN A 442 -2.87 -30.97 -2.39
N ARG A 443 -1.89 -31.85 -2.17
CA ARG A 443 -1.72 -32.58 -0.91
C ARG A 443 -1.55 -31.63 0.28
N ILE A 444 -0.79 -30.55 0.14
CA ILE A 444 -0.64 -29.50 1.16
C ILE A 444 -1.99 -28.82 1.43
N ALA A 445 -2.76 -28.46 0.38
CA ALA A 445 -4.05 -27.80 0.53
C ALA A 445 -5.06 -28.67 1.29
N ILE A 446 -5.13 -29.96 0.95
CA ILE A 446 -6.01 -30.91 1.64
C ILE A 446 -5.54 -31.14 3.08
N ALA A 447 -4.25 -31.38 3.31
CA ALA A 447 -3.71 -31.60 4.65
C ALA A 447 -4.04 -30.46 5.63
N ARG A 448 -4.04 -29.21 5.15
CA ARG A 448 -4.40 -28.02 5.96
C ARG A 448 -5.76 -28.08 6.60
N ILE A 449 -6.74 -28.73 5.95
CA ILE A 449 -8.14 -28.72 6.40
C ILE A 449 -8.50 -29.96 7.24
N LEU A 450 -7.66 -31.01 7.24
CA LEU A 450 -7.96 -32.27 7.93
C LEU A 450 -8.01 -32.15 9.46
N PRO A 451 -7.17 -31.34 10.15
CA PRO A 451 -7.20 -31.26 11.63
C PRO A 451 -8.53 -30.71 12.19
N GLU A 452 -9.21 -29.85 11.41
CA GLU A 452 -10.46 -29.22 11.81
C GLU A 452 -11.47 -29.31 10.66
N PRO A 453 -12.19 -30.45 10.53
CA PRO A 453 -13.14 -30.62 9.44
C PRO A 453 -14.30 -29.63 9.54
N ALA A 454 -14.57 -28.92 8.44
CA ALA A 454 -15.69 -28.00 8.33
C ALA A 454 -17.00 -28.78 8.07
N ASP A 455 -18.15 -28.17 8.40
CA ASP A 455 -19.46 -28.76 8.12
C ASP A 455 -19.81 -28.79 6.62
N VAL A 456 -19.24 -27.83 5.86
CA VAL A 456 -19.35 -27.75 4.38
C VAL A 456 -17.99 -27.66 3.77
N LEU A 457 -17.65 -28.54 2.84
CA LEU A 457 -16.41 -28.54 2.09
C LEU A 457 -16.67 -28.33 0.60
N ILE A 458 -16.02 -27.37 -0.02
CA ILE A 458 -16.14 -27.06 -1.45
C ILE A 458 -14.79 -27.29 -2.10
N LEU A 459 -14.71 -28.22 -3.05
CA LEU A 459 -13.53 -28.59 -3.83
C LEU A 459 -13.69 -28.09 -5.26
N ASP A 460 -12.99 -27.03 -5.63
CA ASP A 460 -13.04 -26.44 -6.98
C ASP A 460 -11.82 -26.88 -7.79
N GLU A 461 -12.01 -27.89 -8.64
CA GLU A 461 -10.97 -28.51 -9.50
C GLU A 461 -9.71 -28.95 -8.75
N VAL A 462 -9.84 -29.39 -7.50
CA VAL A 462 -8.70 -29.72 -6.62
C VAL A 462 -7.93 -30.95 -7.10
N THR A 463 -8.52 -31.81 -7.92
CA THR A 463 -7.87 -33.01 -8.49
C THR A 463 -7.42 -32.80 -9.94
N SER A 464 -7.57 -31.61 -10.51
CA SER A 464 -7.08 -31.34 -11.86
C SER A 464 -5.54 -31.37 -11.89
N ASN A 465 -4.98 -31.98 -12.96
CA ASN A 465 -3.54 -32.11 -13.19
C ASN A 465 -2.75 -33.01 -12.20
N ILE A 466 -3.43 -33.95 -11.56
CA ILE A 466 -2.81 -35.03 -10.77
C ILE A 466 -3.19 -36.41 -11.35
N ASP A 467 -2.36 -37.40 -11.06
CA ASP A 467 -2.63 -38.78 -11.52
C ASP A 467 -3.81 -39.43 -10.79
N ALA A 468 -4.38 -40.46 -11.40
CA ALA A 468 -5.58 -41.12 -10.87
C ALA A 468 -5.36 -41.79 -9.50
N GLU A 469 -4.16 -42.29 -9.20
CA GLU A 469 -3.82 -42.89 -7.91
C GLU A 469 -3.82 -41.82 -6.81
N SER A 470 -3.13 -40.68 -7.06
CA SER A 470 -3.12 -39.55 -6.14
C SER A 470 -4.52 -38.94 -5.96
N THR A 471 -5.33 -38.88 -7.02
CA THR A 471 -6.76 -38.45 -6.94
C THR A 471 -7.56 -39.34 -5.99
N ALA A 472 -7.41 -40.64 -6.14
CA ALA A 472 -8.12 -41.61 -5.29
C ALA A 472 -7.67 -41.49 -3.81
N ASP A 473 -6.34 -41.38 -3.56
CA ASP A 473 -5.81 -41.20 -2.21
C ASP A 473 -6.38 -39.96 -1.50
N ILE A 474 -6.40 -38.84 -2.24
CA ILE A 474 -6.93 -37.57 -1.72
C ILE A 474 -8.44 -37.70 -1.41
N LEU A 475 -9.22 -38.19 -2.37
CA LEU A 475 -10.66 -38.25 -2.20
C LEU A 475 -11.09 -39.28 -1.16
N ASN A 476 -10.44 -40.44 -1.08
CA ASN A 476 -10.67 -41.39 0.00
C ASN A 476 -10.40 -40.77 1.37
N ARG A 477 -9.28 -40.05 1.52
CA ARG A 477 -8.95 -39.40 2.78
C ARG A 477 -9.93 -38.27 3.14
N VAL A 478 -10.37 -37.50 2.15
CA VAL A 478 -11.40 -36.46 2.34
C VAL A 478 -12.72 -37.08 2.76
N THR A 479 -13.21 -38.11 2.06
CA THR A 479 -14.47 -38.74 2.38
C THR A 479 -14.45 -39.41 3.75
N ASP A 480 -13.33 -39.99 4.18
CA ASP A 480 -13.16 -40.55 5.51
C ASP A 480 -13.26 -39.52 6.63
N VAL A 481 -12.61 -38.37 6.44
CA VAL A 481 -12.55 -37.30 7.49
C VAL A 481 -13.84 -36.48 7.52
N PHE A 482 -14.44 -36.22 6.36
CA PHE A 482 -15.61 -35.36 6.20
C PHE A 482 -16.92 -36.14 6.06
N GLN A 483 -17.05 -37.33 6.65
CA GLN A 483 -18.25 -38.19 6.60
C GLN A 483 -19.56 -37.50 7.03
N ASN A 484 -19.45 -36.56 7.96
CA ASN A 484 -20.58 -35.80 8.51
C ASN A 484 -20.67 -34.38 7.95
N SER A 485 -20.03 -34.10 6.81
CA SER A 485 -20.06 -32.81 6.14
C SER A 485 -20.82 -32.89 4.83
N ILE A 486 -21.25 -31.75 4.31
CA ILE A 486 -21.72 -31.61 2.94
C ILE A 486 -20.50 -31.30 2.07
N ILE A 487 -20.24 -32.15 1.06
CA ILE A 487 -19.08 -31.99 0.18
C ILE A 487 -19.56 -31.58 -1.21
N PHE A 488 -19.13 -30.46 -1.72
CA PHE A 488 -19.33 -30.05 -3.11
C PHE A 488 -18.02 -30.27 -3.89
N ILE A 489 -18.16 -30.98 -5.03
CA ILE A 489 -17.03 -31.27 -5.93
C ILE A 489 -17.30 -30.63 -7.30
N ILE A 490 -16.48 -29.71 -7.71
CA ILE A 490 -16.43 -29.19 -9.08
C ILE A 490 -15.27 -29.88 -9.77
N THR A 491 -15.53 -30.68 -10.78
CA THR A 491 -14.48 -31.40 -11.49
C THR A 491 -14.91 -31.75 -12.92
N HIS A 492 -13.91 -31.92 -13.78
CA HIS A 492 -14.04 -32.54 -15.10
C HIS A 492 -13.48 -33.96 -15.11
N ASP A 493 -12.89 -34.42 -14.00
CA ASP A 493 -12.35 -35.77 -13.85
C ASP A 493 -13.50 -36.77 -13.53
N PRO A 494 -13.75 -37.79 -14.41
CA PRO A 494 -14.78 -38.80 -14.17
C PRO A 494 -14.57 -39.59 -12.87
N LEU A 495 -13.32 -39.84 -12.45
CA LEU A 495 -12.99 -40.53 -11.22
C LEU A 495 -13.47 -39.70 -10.03
N ALA A 496 -13.15 -38.43 -9.96
CA ALA A 496 -13.59 -37.55 -8.89
C ALA A 496 -15.15 -37.42 -8.87
N ALA A 497 -15.78 -37.31 -10.03
CA ALA A 497 -17.23 -37.26 -10.15
C ALA A 497 -17.91 -38.54 -9.65
N SER A 498 -17.26 -39.71 -9.75
CA SER A 498 -17.84 -41.00 -9.28
C SER A 498 -18.01 -41.13 -7.77
N TYR A 499 -17.35 -40.25 -6.97
CA TYR A 499 -17.54 -40.20 -5.52
C TYR A 499 -18.85 -39.49 -5.12
N ALA A 500 -19.50 -38.78 -6.04
CA ALA A 500 -20.69 -38.01 -5.75
C ALA A 500 -21.93 -38.92 -5.56
N THR A 501 -22.72 -38.60 -4.51
CA THR A 501 -24.01 -39.21 -4.24
C THR A 501 -25.16 -38.47 -4.92
N LYS A 502 -24.96 -37.18 -5.20
CA LYS A 502 -25.91 -36.28 -5.87
C LYS A 502 -25.22 -35.49 -6.96
N THR A 503 -26.00 -35.00 -7.93
CA THR A 503 -25.48 -34.10 -8.98
C THR A 503 -26.35 -32.86 -9.09
N LEU A 504 -25.73 -31.69 -9.00
CA LEU A 504 -26.34 -30.39 -9.26
C LEU A 504 -25.89 -29.94 -10.63
N THR A 505 -26.78 -29.85 -11.60
CA THR A 505 -26.44 -29.42 -12.97
C THR A 505 -26.74 -27.93 -13.14
N LEU A 506 -25.74 -27.18 -13.58
CA LEU A 506 -25.91 -25.80 -14.00
C LEU A 506 -26.13 -25.75 -15.50
N ASP A 507 -27.42 -25.64 -15.89
CA ASP A 507 -27.78 -25.42 -17.29
C ASP A 507 -27.71 -23.94 -17.62
N GLN A 508 -26.94 -23.61 -18.66
CA GLN A 508 -26.98 -22.25 -19.21
C GLN A 508 -28.36 -21.98 -19.77
N SER A 509 -29.04 -20.92 -19.31
CA SER A 509 -30.16 -20.37 -20.07
C SER A 509 -29.66 -20.09 -21.49
N ASN A 510 -30.29 -20.68 -22.50
CA ASN A 510 -30.08 -20.35 -23.89
C ASN A 510 -30.55 -18.88 -24.09
N GLY A 511 -29.78 -17.94 -23.56
CA GLY A 511 -29.91 -16.52 -23.85
C GLY A 511 -29.41 -16.29 -25.28
N ALA A 512 -30.33 -16.07 -26.16
CA ALA A 512 -30.17 -15.67 -27.54
C ALA A 512 -29.38 -14.33 -27.65
#